data_5b2a76b85070b69b06df9ac739d960cb
#
_entry.id   5b2a76b85070b69b06df9ac739d960cb
#
_cell.length_a   1.000
_cell.length_b   1.000
_cell.length_c   1.000
_cell.angle_alpha   90.00
_cell.angle_beta   90.00
_cell.angle_gamma   90.00
#
_symmetry.space_group_name_H-M   'P 1'
#
loop_
_entity.id
_entity.type
_entity.pdbx_description
1 polymer ?
#
loop_
_entity_poly.entity_id
_entity_poly.type
_entity_poly.pdbx_seq_one_letter_code
_entity_poly.pdbx_strand_id
1 'polypeptide(L)'
;MKKNYFKFLFFNLAFFSLLVCFSQDRITGELFSTRSEIIAQRGMVATSHPLATQIGLDILKKGGNAIDAAIGANAALGLMEPTGNGIGGDLFAIVWSAKENKLYGLNASGRSPKKLTLEFFKENNYDAIPAYGPLPVSVPGCVDGWFSLHEKFGTLKMSDILKPTIDYAEKGFPMTELIGYYMDLASKRFKDYPNFASTYMDNGRTPKKGEIFKNPYLASTLKVIAQNGRNGFYKGPIA
;
A
#
# COMPACT_ATOMS: atom_id res chain seq x y z
N MET A 1 -54.28 -16.47 -31.09
CA MET A 1 -52.90 -16.92 -31.36
C MET A 1 -51.87 -15.79 -31.45
N LYS A 2 -52.12 -14.65 -32.09
CA LYS A 2 -51.13 -13.53 -32.24
C LYS A 2 -50.63 -12.90 -30.91
N LYS A 3 -51.44 -12.86 -29.84
CA LYS A 3 -51.10 -12.22 -28.57
C LYS A 3 -50.03 -12.98 -27.72
N ASN A 4 -49.90 -14.30 -27.92
CA ASN A 4 -48.92 -15.13 -27.20
C ASN A 4 -47.55 -15.12 -27.88
N TYR A 5 -47.49 -14.96 -29.21
CA TYR A 5 -46.22 -14.81 -29.92
C TYR A 5 -45.50 -13.51 -29.57
N PHE A 6 -46.23 -12.43 -29.34
CA PHE A 6 -45.65 -11.15 -28.97
C PHE A 6 -45.05 -11.18 -27.56
N LYS A 7 -45.71 -11.87 -26.62
CA LYS A 7 -45.18 -12.08 -25.27
C LYS A 7 -43.93 -12.97 -25.26
N PHE A 8 -43.90 -14.01 -26.07
CA PHE A 8 -42.77 -14.92 -26.23
C PHE A 8 -41.57 -14.21 -26.87
N LEU A 9 -41.82 -13.40 -27.91
CA LEU A 9 -40.77 -12.61 -28.56
C LEU A 9 -40.18 -11.54 -27.60
N PHE A 10 -41.04 -10.88 -26.84
CA PHE A 10 -40.60 -9.87 -25.85
C PHE A 10 -39.79 -10.49 -24.69
N PHE A 11 -40.15 -11.67 -24.21
CA PHE A 11 -39.46 -12.40 -23.20
C PHE A 11 -38.06 -12.88 -23.67
N ASN A 12 -37.97 -13.38 -24.90
CA ASN A 12 -36.68 -13.75 -25.50
C ASN A 12 -35.77 -12.51 -25.74
N LEU A 13 -36.34 -11.39 -26.19
CA LEU A 13 -35.57 -10.16 -26.39
C LEU A 13 -35.05 -9.59 -25.07
N ALA A 14 -35.88 -9.63 -24.01
CA ALA A 14 -35.47 -9.22 -22.66
C ALA A 14 -34.45 -10.17 -22.07
N PHE A 15 -34.55 -11.46 -22.31
CA PHE A 15 -33.56 -12.45 -21.85
C PHE A 15 -32.22 -12.32 -22.59
N PHE A 16 -32.25 -12.02 -23.90
CA PHE A 16 -31.02 -11.75 -24.66
C PHE A 16 -30.36 -10.43 -24.29
N SER A 17 -31.13 -9.39 -23.94
CA SER A 17 -30.56 -8.12 -23.47
C SER A 17 -29.89 -8.23 -22.06
N LEU A 18 -30.36 -9.13 -21.23
CA LEU A 18 -29.70 -9.44 -19.91
C LEU A 18 -28.35 -10.16 -20.06
N LEU A 19 -28.13 -10.85 -21.18
CA LEU A 19 -26.85 -11.52 -21.46
C LEU A 19 -25.75 -10.59 -21.98
N VAL A 20 -26.10 -9.37 -22.40
CA VAL A 20 -25.15 -8.39 -22.99
C VAL A 20 -24.69 -7.34 -21.96
N CYS A 21 -25.28 -7.31 -20.77
CA CYS A 21 -24.90 -6.38 -19.71
C CYS A 21 -23.80 -6.92 -18.77
N PHE A 22 -22.78 -7.58 -19.29
CA PHE A 22 -21.51 -7.68 -18.60
C PHE A 22 -20.67 -6.46 -18.99
N SER A 23 -20.79 -5.39 -18.21
CA SER A 23 -19.81 -4.32 -18.21
C SER A 23 -18.50 -4.91 -17.71
N GLN A 24 -17.73 -5.52 -18.58
CA GLN A 24 -16.38 -5.97 -18.25
C GLN A 24 -15.46 -4.77 -18.46
N ASP A 25 -14.95 -4.26 -17.35
CA ASP A 25 -13.91 -3.22 -17.34
C ASP A 25 -12.61 -3.72 -18.01
N ARG A 26 -12.50 -5.03 -18.19
CA ARG A 26 -11.39 -5.70 -18.90
C ARG A 26 -11.96 -6.76 -19.85
N ILE A 27 -11.35 -6.87 -21.02
CA ILE A 27 -11.60 -7.98 -21.93
C ILE A 27 -11.07 -9.25 -21.26
N THR A 28 -11.97 -10.09 -20.76
CA THR A 28 -11.65 -11.39 -20.19
C THR A 28 -11.90 -12.47 -21.22
N GLY A 29 -11.02 -13.48 -21.28
CA GLY A 29 -11.11 -14.57 -22.23
C GLY A 29 -10.50 -14.30 -23.60
N GLU A 30 -9.97 -13.11 -23.86
CA GLU A 30 -9.19 -12.82 -25.05
C GLU A 30 -7.76 -13.35 -24.91
N LEU A 31 -7.21 -13.88 -26.00
CA LEU A 31 -5.87 -14.46 -26.03
C LEU A 31 -4.74 -13.43 -26.18
N PHE A 32 -5.06 -12.13 -26.12
CA PHE A 32 -4.10 -11.06 -26.27
C PHE A 32 -4.24 -10.02 -25.14
N SER A 33 -3.15 -9.37 -24.83
CA SER A 33 -3.13 -8.26 -23.85
C SER A 33 -3.79 -7.02 -24.44
N THR A 34 -4.53 -6.27 -23.61
CA THR A 34 -5.11 -4.97 -23.98
C THR A 34 -4.06 -3.86 -24.11
N ARG A 35 -2.81 -4.14 -23.74
CA ARG A 35 -1.63 -3.29 -23.90
C ARG A 35 -0.43 -4.14 -24.22
N SER A 36 0.64 -3.54 -24.78
CA SER A 36 1.90 -4.23 -25.01
C SER A 36 2.47 -4.79 -23.70
N GLU A 37 3.01 -5.99 -23.78
CA GLU A 37 3.80 -6.56 -22.69
C GLU A 37 5.08 -5.74 -22.47
N ILE A 38 5.58 -5.76 -21.25
CA ILE A 38 6.83 -5.08 -20.89
C ILE A 38 7.92 -6.13 -20.78
N ILE A 39 8.92 -6.04 -21.67
CA ILE A 39 10.09 -6.89 -21.66
C ILE A 39 11.28 -6.05 -21.20
N ALA A 40 11.98 -6.49 -20.15
CA ALA A 40 13.08 -5.74 -19.56
C ALA A 40 14.36 -6.59 -19.54
N GLN A 41 15.49 -6.04 -20.01
CA GLN A 41 16.79 -6.71 -20.04
C GLN A 41 17.55 -6.65 -18.71
N ARG A 42 17.35 -5.60 -17.91
CA ARG A 42 18.17 -5.32 -16.73
C ARG A 42 17.47 -5.48 -15.42
N GLY A 43 16.16 -5.30 -15.40
CA GLY A 43 15.35 -5.39 -14.19
C GLY A 43 13.95 -4.83 -14.40
N MET A 44 13.05 -5.18 -13.53
CA MET A 44 11.65 -4.76 -13.58
C MET A 44 11.17 -4.45 -12.17
N VAL A 45 10.27 -3.48 -12.08
CA VAL A 45 9.51 -3.16 -10.86
C VAL A 45 8.04 -3.12 -11.22
N ALA A 46 7.20 -3.78 -10.42
CA ALA A 46 5.75 -3.74 -10.56
C ALA A 46 5.13 -3.41 -9.19
N THR A 47 4.28 -2.41 -9.17
CA THR A 47 3.50 -1.98 -7.99
C THR A 47 2.11 -1.56 -8.41
N SER A 48 1.22 -1.38 -7.45
CA SER A 48 -0.13 -0.83 -7.65
C SER A 48 -0.14 0.67 -8.01
N HIS A 49 0.94 1.41 -7.70
CA HIS A 49 1.01 2.85 -7.95
C HIS A 49 2.16 3.22 -8.91
N PRO A 50 1.89 3.93 -10.03
CA PRO A 50 2.91 4.25 -11.04
C PRO A 50 4.13 4.99 -10.50
N LEU A 51 3.96 5.95 -9.59
CA LEU A 51 5.08 6.69 -9.00
C LEU A 51 5.95 5.80 -8.09
N ALA A 52 5.37 4.83 -7.38
CA ALA A 52 6.13 3.86 -6.60
C ALA A 52 6.95 2.94 -7.51
N THR A 53 6.38 2.49 -8.64
CA THR A 53 7.11 1.76 -9.69
C THR A 53 8.28 2.58 -10.22
N GLN A 54 8.06 3.88 -10.51
CA GLN A 54 9.11 4.78 -11.00
C GLN A 54 10.25 4.92 -10.00
N ILE A 55 9.93 5.09 -8.70
CA ILE A 55 10.93 5.17 -7.63
C ILE A 55 11.79 3.90 -7.59
N GLY A 56 11.16 2.73 -7.65
CA GLY A 56 11.89 1.46 -7.68
C GLY A 56 12.81 1.33 -8.91
N LEU A 57 12.34 1.73 -10.08
CA LEU A 57 13.14 1.75 -11.32
C LEU A 57 14.31 2.74 -11.23
N ASP A 58 14.12 3.91 -10.65
CA ASP A 58 15.18 4.91 -10.49
C ASP A 58 16.24 4.46 -9.49
N ILE A 59 15.85 3.71 -8.46
CA ILE A 59 16.78 3.05 -7.53
C ILE A 59 17.63 2.01 -8.27
N LEU A 60 17.03 1.16 -9.09
CA LEU A 60 17.77 0.21 -9.93
C LEU A 60 18.74 0.92 -10.88
N LYS A 61 18.32 2.00 -11.55
CA LYS A 61 19.18 2.80 -12.45
C LYS A 61 20.36 3.45 -11.73
N LYS A 62 20.21 3.79 -10.46
CA LYS A 62 21.28 4.34 -9.61
C LYS A 62 22.27 3.29 -9.09
N GLY A 63 22.10 2.04 -9.47
CA GLY A 63 22.96 0.93 -9.06
C GLY A 63 22.47 0.18 -7.82
N GLY A 64 21.28 0.45 -7.34
CA GLY A 64 20.61 -0.35 -6.32
C GLY A 64 20.20 -1.72 -6.87
N ASN A 65 20.03 -2.66 -5.98
CA ASN A 65 19.55 -3.99 -6.34
C ASN A 65 18.00 -4.10 -6.14
N ALA A 66 17.47 -5.30 -6.37
CA ALA A 66 16.04 -5.56 -6.25
C ALA A 66 15.48 -5.29 -4.85
N ILE A 67 16.30 -5.49 -3.80
CA ILE A 67 15.88 -5.24 -2.41
C ILE A 67 15.82 -3.75 -2.11
N ASP A 68 16.83 -2.99 -2.55
CA ASP A 68 16.82 -1.53 -2.43
C ASP A 68 15.59 -0.92 -3.14
N ALA A 69 15.32 -1.41 -4.37
CA ALA A 69 14.16 -1.00 -5.15
C ALA A 69 12.83 -1.36 -4.48
N ALA A 70 12.72 -2.56 -3.90
CA ALA A 70 11.52 -3.01 -3.20
C ALA A 70 11.26 -2.19 -1.93
N ILE A 71 12.30 -1.88 -1.14
CA ILE A 71 12.17 -1.02 0.06
C ILE A 71 11.71 0.38 -0.35
N GLY A 72 12.34 0.98 -1.36
CA GLY A 72 11.97 2.33 -1.81
C GLY A 72 10.55 2.40 -2.38
N ALA A 73 10.15 1.40 -3.17
CA ALA A 73 8.78 1.29 -3.68
C ALA A 73 7.75 1.06 -2.55
N ASN A 74 8.06 0.22 -1.58
CA ASN A 74 7.19 -0.03 -0.43
C ASN A 74 7.03 1.23 0.45
N ALA A 75 8.11 1.96 0.70
CA ALA A 75 8.05 3.24 1.40
C ALA A 75 7.16 4.25 0.65
N ALA A 76 7.28 4.31 -0.68
CA ALA A 76 6.44 5.17 -1.51
C ALA A 76 4.96 4.76 -1.47
N LEU A 77 4.65 3.47 -1.50
CA LEU A 77 3.28 2.97 -1.34
C LEU A 77 2.68 3.36 0.01
N GLY A 78 3.46 3.38 1.09
CA GLY A 78 2.99 3.84 2.40
C GLY A 78 2.55 5.32 2.43
N LEU A 79 3.10 6.15 1.52
CA LEU A 79 2.66 7.52 1.31
C LEU A 79 1.47 7.60 0.33
N MET A 80 1.54 6.85 -0.78
CA MET A 80 0.68 7.00 -1.94
C MET A 80 -0.60 6.17 -1.86
N GLU A 81 -0.59 5.09 -1.08
CA GLU A 81 -1.71 4.18 -0.83
C GLU A 81 -1.93 3.94 0.69
N PRO A 82 -2.16 5.01 1.48
CA PRO A 82 -2.16 4.92 2.95
C PRO A 82 -3.30 4.08 3.51
N THR A 83 -4.29 3.71 2.70
CA THR A 83 -5.39 2.82 3.09
C THR A 83 -5.01 1.33 3.05
N GLY A 84 -3.88 0.98 2.44
CA GLY A 84 -3.44 -0.41 2.27
C GLY A 84 -1.99 -0.67 2.66
N ASN A 85 -1.19 0.37 2.91
CA ASN A 85 0.21 0.25 3.25
C ASN A 85 0.68 1.36 4.21
N GLY A 86 1.73 1.10 4.98
CA GLY A 86 2.32 2.11 5.86
C GLY A 86 3.34 1.57 6.83
N ILE A 87 4.18 2.48 7.36
CA ILE A 87 5.24 2.17 8.34
C ILE A 87 4.70 1.69 9.69
N GLY A 88 3.43 1.91 9.96
CA GLY A 88 2.75 1.44 11.17
C GLY A 88 2.21 0.00 11.08
N GLY A 89 2.40 -0.68 9.95
CA GLY A 89 1.91 -2.02 9.69
C GLY A 89 3.00 -3.09 9.64
N ASP A 90 2.66 -4.14 8.92
CA ASP A 90 3.46 -5.35 8.77
C ASP A 90 4.24 -5.35 7.45
N LEU A 91 5.20 -6.26 7.32
CA LEU A 91 5.90 -6.53 6.08
C LEU A 91 6.15 -8.03 5.92
N PHE A 92 5.88 -8.53 4.73
CA PHE A 92 6.26 -9.89 4.33
C PHE A 92 7.09 -9.81 3.05
N ALA A 93 8.12 -10.62 2.95
CA ALA A 93 8.93 -10.67 1.75
C ALA A 93 9.35 -12.10 1.41
N ILE A 94 9.42 -12.35 0.10
CA ILE A 94 10.05 -13.54 -0.48
C ILE A 94 11.16 -13.06 -1.41
N VAL A 95 12.37 -13.53 -1.17
CA VAL A 95 13.58 -13.12 -1.90
C VAL A 95 14.25 -14.35 -2.49
N TRP A 96 14.43 -14.36 -3.82
CA TRP A 96 15.27 -15.32 -4.51
C TRP A 96 16.66 -14.72 -4.71
N SER A 97 17.67 -15.37 -4.12
CA SER A 97 19.08 -15.02 -4.33
C SER A 97 19.66 -15.91 -5.43
N ALA A 98 19.82 -15.37 -6.64
CA ALA A 98 20.44 -16.10 -7.73
C ALA A 98 21.91 -16.46 -7.44
N LYS A 99 22.63 -15.58 -6.71
CA LYS A 99 24.02 -15.81 -6.29
C LYS A 99 24.16 -17.04 -5.40
N GLU A 100 23.21 -17.26 -4.50
CA GLU A 100 23.24 -18.36 -3.53
C GLU A 100 22.36 -19.54 -3.96
N ASN A 101 21.61 -19.38 -5.08
CA ASN A 101 20.60 -20.32 -5.55
C ASN A 101 19.63 -20.72 -4.44
N LYS A 102 19.12 -19.71 -3.69
CA LYS A 102 18.35 -19.94 -2.48
C LYS A 102 17.18 -18.98 -2.34
N LEU A 103 16.06 -19.52 -1.85
CA LEU A 103 14.87 -18.75 -1.47
C LEU A 103 14.93 -18.37 0.00
N TYR A 104 14.59 -17.12 0.29
CA TYR A 104 14.46 -16.58 1.63
C TYR A 104 13.05 -16.04 1.84
N GLY A 105 12.48 -16.30 3.01
CA GLY A 105 11.25 -15.71 3.48
C GLY A 105 11.51 -14.80 4.67
N LEU A 106 10.83 -13.66 4.72
CA LEU A 106 10.79 -12.78 5.89
C LEU A 106 9.35 -12.58 6.32
N ASN A 107 9.08 -12.84 7.58
CA ASN A 107 7.89 -12.41 8.28
C ASN A 107 8.29 -11.29 9.25
N ALA A 108 7.95 -10.07 8.91
CA ALA A 108 8.07 -8.89 9.74
C ALA A 108 6.69 -8.35 10.12
N SER A 109 5.74 -9.23 10.44
CA SER A 109 4.54 -8.84 11.16
C SER A 109 4.91 -8.52 12.60
N GLY A 110 4.32 -7.45 13.14
CA GLY A 110 4.58 -7.08 14.51
C GLY A 110 3.99 -8.06 15.53
N ARG A 111 4.52 -8.05 16.72
CA ARG A 111 3.98 -8.82 17.86
C ARG A 111 2.81 -8.05 18.46
N SER A 112 1.88 -8.74 19.09
CA SER A 112 0.87 -8.09 19.93
C SER A 112 1.54 -7.34 21.07
N PRO A 113 1.03 -6.17 21.49
CA PRO A 113 1.49 -5.47 22.68
C PRO A 113 1.39 -6.37 23.91
N LYS A 114 2.43 -6.38 24.75
CA LYS A 114 2.52 -7.28 25.92
C LYS A 114 1.36 -7.17 26.91
N LYS A 115 0.70 -6.00 26.97
CA LYS A 115 -0.43 -5.75 27.86
C LYS A 115 -1.79 -6.19 27.27
N LEU A 116 -1.85 -6.50 25.98
CA LEU A 116 -3.08 -7.01 25.34
C LEU A 116 -3.13 -8.53 25.48
N THR A 117 -3.49 -8.98 26.67
CA THR A 117 -3.65 -10.42 26.97
C THR A 117 -5.10 -10.84 26.77
N LEU A 118 -5.37 -12.14 26.74
CA LEU A 118 -6.72 -12.68 26.70
C LEU A 118 -7.56 -12.21 27.89
N GLU A 119 -6.95 -12.13 29.07
CA GLU A 119 -7.56 -11.64 30.31
C GLU A 119 -8.01 -10.21 30.16
N PHE A 120 -7.16 -9.32 29.58
CA PHE A 120 -7.54 -7.93 29.30
C PHE A 120 -8.82 -7.86 28.46
N PHE A 121 -8.94 -8.63 27.40
CA PHE A 121 -10.15 -8.62 26.56
C PHE A 121 -11.37 -9.12 27.30
N LYS A 122 -11.26 -10.19 28.10
CA LYS A 122 -12.35 -10.74 28.92
C LYS A 122 -12.81 -9.76 30.00
N GLU A 123 -11.89 -9.16 30.74
CA GLU A 123 -12.18 -8.20 31.80
C GLU A 123 -12.85 -6.91 31.27
N ASN A 124 -12.58 -6.55 30.02
CA ASN A 124 -13.20 -5.40 29.35
C ASN A 124 -14.41 -5.78 28.49
N ASN A 125 -14.97 -7.00 28.66
CA ASN A 125 -16.18 -7.48 27.97
C ASN A 125 -16.06 -7.48 26.44
N TYR A 126 -14.89 -7.82 25.90
CA TYR A 126 -14.71 -8.02 24.48
C TYR A 126 -14.86 -9.52 24.13
N ASP A 127 -15.83 -9.85 23.28
CA ASP A 127 -16.00 -11.20 22.75
C ASP A 127 -14.98 -11.51 21.63
N ALA A 128 -14.47 -10.48 20.97
CA ALA A 128 -13.47 -10.56 19.92
C ALA A 128 -12.60 -9.29 19.89
N ILE A 129 -11.42 -9.39 19.29
CA ILE A 129 -10.59 -8.20 19.02
C ILE A 129 -11.35 -7.30 18.05
N PRO A 130 -11.59 -6.01 18.36
CA PRO A 130 -12.27 -5.10 17.46
C PRO A 130 -11.53 -4.96 16.12
N ALA A 131 -12.28 -4.83 15.02
CA ALA A 131 -11.68 -4.70 13.70
C ALA A 131 -10.96 -3.35 13.48
N TYR A 132 -11.25 -2.33 14.30
CA TYR A 132 -10.74 -0.96 14.17
C TYR A 132 -10.37 -0.38 15.54
N GLY A 133 -9.55 0.66 15.49
CA GLY A 133 -9.08 1.35 16.69
C GLY A 133 -7.70 0.85 17.14
N PRO A 134 -7.26 1.15 18.37
CA PRO A 134 -5.91 0.82 18.82
C PRO A 134 -5.70 -0.64 19.21
N LEU A 135 -6.76 -1.38 19.56
CA LEU A 135 -6.64 -2.73 20.09
C LEU A 135 -6.18 -3.79 19.06
N PRO A 136 -6.55 -3.73 17.76
CA PRO A 136 -6.05 -4.69 16.77
C PRO A 136 -4.64 -4.38 16.28
N VAL A 137 -4.05 -3.25 16.67
CA VAL A 137 -2.75 -2.79 16.14
C VAL A 137 -1.63 -3.57 16.80
N SER A 138 -0.83 -4.27 15.98
CA SER A 138 0.42 -4.88 16.40
C SER A 138 1.52 -3.83 16.59
N VAL A 139 2.62 -4.17 17.27
CA VAL A 139 3.83 -3.33 17.23
C VAL A 139 4.29 -3.28 15.78
N PRO A 140 4.47 -2.10 15.17
CA PRO A 140 4.81 -1.99 13.76
C PRO A 140 6.05 -2.79 13.36
N GLY A 141 5.93 -3.70 12.39
CA GLY A 141 7.03 -4.55 11.94
C GLY A 141 7.68 -4.07 10.64
N CYS A 142 7.00 -3.25 9.85
CA CYS A 142 7.42 -2.85 8.51
C CYS A 142 8.83 -2.26 8.46
N VAL A 143 9.13 -1.29 9.32
CA VAL A 143 10.46 -0.63 9.35
C VAL A 143 11.55 -1.61 9.76
N ASP A 144 11.29 -2.50 10.72
CA ASP A 144 12.21 -3.57 11.08
C ASP A 144 12.49 -4.52 9.91
N GLY A 145 11.43 -4.85 9.16
CA GLY A 145 11.54 -5.63 7.94
C GLY A 145 12.42 -4.97 6.88
N TRP A 146 12.31 -3.64 6.67
CA TRP A 146 13.21 -2.93 5.76
C TRP A 146 14.66 -3.07 6.15
N PHE A 147 14.99 -2.85 7.43
CA PHE A 147 16.37 -2.98 7.89
C PHE A 147 16.87 -4.42 7.85
N SER A 148 16.05 -5.40 8.20
CA SER A 148 16.42 -6.82 8.10
C SER A 148 16.73 -7.26 6.66
N LEU A 149 15.93 -6.81 5.69
CA LEU A 149 16.18 -7.06 4.26
C LEU A 149 17.42 -6.33 3.78
N HIS A 150 17.56 -5.07 4.16
CA HIS A 150 18.69 -4.22 3.75
C HIS A 150 20.03 -4.69 4.32
N GLU A 151 20.09 -5.06 5.59
CA GLU A 151 21.29 -5.59 6.24
C GLU A 151 21.81 -6.85 5.58
N LYS A 152 20.89 -7.69 5.08
CA LYS A 152 21.26 -8.96 4.44
C LYS A 152 21.57 -8.81 2.94
N PHE A 153 20.84 -7.99 2.23
CA PHE A 153 20.84 -7.98 0.77
C PHE A 153 21.01 -6.59 0.16
N GLY A 154 20.82 -5.50 0.90
CA GLY A 154 20.89 -4.14 0.39
C GLY A 154 22.28 -3.72 -0.04
N THR A 155 22.36 -2.73 -0.92
CA THR A 155 23.61 -2.17 -1.45
C THR A 155 23.70 -0.66 -1.32
N LEU A 156 22.60 0.07 -1.50
CA LEU A 156 22.56 1.52 -1.35
C LEU A 156 22.36 1.91 0.13
N LYS A 157 22.71 3.14 0.46
CA LYS A 157 22.39 3.68 1.79
C LYS A 157 20.87 3.83 1.95
N MET A 158 20.34 3.50 3.12
CA MET A 158 18.91 3.65 3.42
C MET A 158 18.43 5.10 3.19
N SER A 159 19.27 6.10 3.45
CA SER A 159 18.97 7.50 3.15
C SER A 159 18.71 7.76 1.67
N ASP A 160 19.45 7.11 0.78
CA ASP A 160 19.27 7.26 -0.66
C ASP A 160 18.03 6.54 -1.18
N ILE A 161 17.69 5.40 -0.55
CA ILE A 161 16.49 4.60 -0.83
C ILE A 161 15.23 5.36 -0.41
N LEU A 162 15.22 5.99 0.76
CA LEU A 162 14.04 6.68 1.30
C LEU A 162 13.87 8.11 0.75
N LYS A 163 14.94 8.73 0.24
CA LYS A 163 14.93 10.12 -0.23
C LYS A 163 13.79 10.44 -1.22
N PRO A 164 13.51 9.65 -2.27
CA PRO A 164 12.42 9.96 -3.20
C PRO A 164 11.07 10.06 -2.51
N THR A 165 10.77 9.15 -1.58
CA THR A 165 9.52 9.17 -0.82
C THR A 165 9.44 10.38 0.11
N ILE A 166 10.55 10.75 0.77
CA ILE A 166 10.63 11.96 1.58
C ILE A 166 10.33 13.19 0.73
N ASP A 167 10.93 13.29 -0.46
CA ASP A 167 10.71 14.40 -1.39
C ASP A 167 9.23 14.51 -1.80
N TYR A 168 8.57 13.39 -2.14
CA TYR A 168 7.14 13.39 -2.45
C TYR A 168 6.25 13.71 -1.24
N ALA A 169 6.62 13.26 -0.05
CA ALA A 169 5.86 13.56 1.15
C ALA A 169 5.90 15.06 1.51
N GLU A 170 7.01 15.75 1.22
CA GLU A 170 7.18 17.19 1.45
C GLU A 170 6.59 18.06 0.34
N LYS A 171 6.94 17.73 -0.91
CA LYS A 171 6.57 18.53 -2.08
C LYS A 171 5.17 18.22 -2.58
N GLY A 172 4.71 17.00 -2.33
CA GLY A 172 3.43 16.46 -2.74
C GLY A 172 3.48 15.67 -4.03
N PHE A 173 2.40 14.91 -4.26
CA PHE A 173 2.17 14.16 -5.49
C PHE A 173 0.68 14.26 -5.87
N PRO A 174 0.33 14.10 -7.17
CA PRO A 174 -1.06 14.15 -7.61
C PRO A 174 -1.81 12.89 -7.15
N MET A 175 -2.95 13.10 -6.48
CA MET A 175 -3.84 12.03 -6.04
C MET A 175 -4.41 11.27 -7.23
N THR A 176 -4.35 9.94 -7.20
CA THR A 176 -5.01 9.10 -8.20
C THR A 176 -6.50 8.94 -7.89
N GLU A 177 -7.30 8.61 -8.90
CA GLU A 177 -8.76 8.47 -8.75
C GLU A 177 -9.13 7.38 -7.74
N LEU A 178 -8.52 6.20 -7.88
CA LEU A 178 -8.81 5.06 -7.03
C LEU A 178 -8.43 5.31 -5.56
N ILE A 179 -7.26 5.89 -5.33
CA ILE A 179 -6.81 6.19 -3.97
C ILE A 179 -7.64 7.30 -3.34
N GLY A 180 -7.98 8.35 -4.12
CA GLY A 180 -8.90 9.39 -3.65
C GLY A 180 -10.26 8.82 -3.22
N TYR A 181 -10.79 7.86 -3.97
CA TYR A 181 -12.02 7.14 -3.61
C TYR A 181 -11.87 6.35 -2.30
N TYR A 182 -10.79 5.57 -2.13
CA TYR A 182 -10.58 4.82 -0.89
C TYR A 182 -10.31 5.72 0.32
N MET A 183 -9.62 6.84 0.13
CA MET A 183 -9.43 7.82 1.19
C MET A 183 -10.75 8.48 1.62
N ASP A 184 -11.66 8.77 0.68
CA ASP A 184 -13.01 9.27 1.00
C ASP A 184 -13.81 8.25 1.80
N LEU A 185 -13.79 6.98 1.40
CA LEU A 185 -14.42 5.91 2.17
C LEU A 185 -13.82 5.78 3.58
N ALA A 186 -12.49 5.82 3.69
CA ALA A 186 -11.80 5.75 4.98
C ALA A 186 -12.16 6.95 5.88
N SER A 187 -12.29 8.15 5.32
CA SER A 187 -12.64 9.35 6.09
C SER A 187 -13.99 9.26 6.79
N LYS A 188 -14.97 8.60 6.18
CA LYS A 188 -16.30 8.38 6.77
C LYS A 188 -16.23 7.58 8.08
N ARG A 189 -15.22 6.76 8.24
CA ARG A 189 -15.00 5.92 9.43
C ARG A 189 -14.00 6.53 10.41
N PHE A 190 -12.95 7.15 9.89
CA PHE A 190 -11.78 7.49 10.70
C PHE A 190 -11.58 8.99 10.96
N LYS A 191 -12.41 9.90 10.40
CA LYS A 191 -12.24 11.36 10.56
C LYS A 191 -12.18 11.82 12.01
N ASP A 192 -12.86 11.12 12.90
CA ASP A 192 -12.93 11.46 14.33
C ASP A 192 -11.82 10.78 15.16
N TYR A 193 -11.00 9.92 14.56
CA TYR A 193 -9.82 9.37 15.21
C TYR A 193 -8.70 10.42 15.31
N PRO A 194 -7.92 10.39 16.41
CA PRO A 194 -6.84 11.36 16.60
C PRO A 194 -5.91 11.44 15.39
N ASN A 195 -5.62 12.66 14.96
CA ASN A 195 -4.72 13.00 13.88
C ASN A 195 -5.14 12.55 12.46
N PHE A 196 -6.25 11.83 12.27
CA PHE A 196 -6.66 11.43 10.93
C PHE A 196 -7.00 12.66 10.06
N ALA A 197 -7.87 13.53 10.57
CA ALA A 197 -8.30 14.71 9.81
C ALA A 197 -7.14 15.65 9.51
N SER A 198 -6.26 15.93 10.47
CA SER A 198 -5.11 16.80 10.29
C SER A 198 -4.06 16.25 9.32
N THR A 199 -4.02 14.93 9.12
CA THR A 199 -3.05 14.27 8.23
C THR A 199 -3.60 14.07 6.82
N TYR A 200 -4.86 13.69 6.68
CA TYR A 200 -5.43 13.19 5.44
C TYR A 200 -6.55 14.05 4.85
N MET A 201 -6.95 15.11 5.54
CA MET A 201 -8.05 15.98 5.09
C MET A 201 -7.61 17.43 5.01
N ASP A 202 -8.14 18.13 4.01
CA ASP A 202 -8.03 19.58 3.88
C ASP A 202 -9.42 20.17 3.72
N ASN A 203 -9.72 21.23 4.48
CA ASN A 203 -11.05 21.86 4.50
C ASN A 203 -12.21 20.86 4.71
N GLY A 204 -12.01 19.86 5.59
CA GLY A 204 -13.02 18.86 5.97
C GLY A 204 -13.23 17.73 4.95
N ARG A 205 -12.38 17.58 3.93
CA ARG A 205 -12.45 16.51 2.92
C ARG A 205 -11.08 15.94 2.58
N THR A 206 -11.07 14.74 2.05
CA THR A 206 -9.88 14.10 1.48
C THR A 206 -9.56 14.65 0.08
N PRO A 207 -8.31 14.56 -0.39
CA PRO A 207 -7.92 15.04 -1.71
C PRO A 207 -8.60 14.25 -2.83
N LYS A 208 -9.00 14.95 -3.90
CA LYS A 208 -9.60 14.39 -5.11
C LYS A 208 -8.53 14.10 -6.16
N LYS A 209 -8.90 13.34 -7.19
CA LYS A 209 -8.07 13.07 -8.37
C LYS A 209 -7.41 14.35 -8.91
N GLY A 210 -6.09 14.31 -9.06
CA GLY A 210 -5.27 15.40 -9.58
C GLY A 210 -4.88 16.45 -8.55
N GLU A 211 -5.51 16.51 -7.36
CA GLU A 211 -5.10 17.40 -6.29
C GLU A 211 -3.78 16.95 -5.66
N ILE A 212 -2.96 17.91 -5.25
CA ILE A 212 -1.65 17.59 -4.66
C ILE A 212 -1.82 17.25 -3.18
N PHE A 213 -1.46 16.03 -2.83
CA PHE A 213 -1.42 15.56 -1.44
C PHE A 213 0.00 15.61 -0.89
N LYS A 214 0.14 16.07 0.35
CA LYS A 214 1.40 16.11 1.12
C LYS A 214 1.21 15.45 2.47
N ASN A 215 2.29 14.86 2.98
CA ASN A 215 2.31 14.33 4.34
C ASN A 215 3.63 14.71 5.04
N PRO A 216 3.74 15.94 5.57
CA PRO A 216 4.97 16.41 6.21
C PRO A 216 5.32 15.62 7.47
N TYR A 217 4.34 15.03 8.16
CA TYR A 217 4.59 14.18 9.32
C TYR A 217 5.30 12.89 8.94
N LEU A 218 4.85 12.23 7.87
CA LEU A 218 5.54 11.05 7.33
C LEU A 218 6.93 11.42 6.81
N ALA A 219 7.08 12.56 6.14
CA ALA A 219 8.39 13.04 5.69
C ALA A 219 9.36 13.19 6.86
N SER A 220 8.91 13.83 7.95
CA SER A 220 9.73 13.99 9.17
C SER A 220 10.13 12.63 9.77
N THR A 221 9.18 11.70 9.90
CA THR A 221 9.45 10.34 10.39
C THR A 221 10.45 9.59 9.52
N LEU A 222 10.27 9.62 8.18
CA LEU A 222 11.19 8.97 7.26
C LEU A 222 12.60 9.59 7.28
N LYS A 223 12.72 10.91 7.51
CA LYS A 223 14.03 11.56 7.71
C LYS A 223 14.74 11.03 8.95
N VAL A 224 14.03 10.89 10.07
CA VAL A 224 14.60 10.30 11.29
C VAL A 224 15.05 8.86 11.06
N ILE A 225 14.24 8.05 10.36
CA ILE A 225 14.60 6.67 9.99
C ILE A 225 15.84 6.67 9.08
N ALA A 226 15.90 7.54 8.09
CA ALA A 226 17.03 7.64 7.16
C ALA A 226 18.34 8.04 7.84
N GLN A 227 18.27 8.90 8.85
CA GLN A 227 19.44 9.42 9.59
C GLN A 227 19.88 8.51 10.74
N ASN A 228 18.92 8.00 11.51
CA ASN A 228 19.19 7.30 12.77
C ASN A 228 18.97 5.79 12.68
N GLY A 229 18.61 5.30 11.50
CA GLY A 229 18.38 3.88 11.25
C GLY A 229 17.16 3.34 12.01
N ARG A 230 17.13 2.03 12.18
CA ARG A 230 16.07 1.28 12.87
C ARG A 230 15.73 1.85 14.25
N ASN A 231 16.75 2.22 15.03
CA ASN A 231 16.55 2.77 16.37
C ASN A 231 15.84 4.13 16.34
N GLY A 232 15.99 4.92 15.28
CA GLY A 232 15.27 6.18 15.12
C GLY A 232 13.74 6.01 15.12
N PHE A 233 13.24 4.83 14.73
CA PHE A 233 11.80 4.53 14.74
C PHE A 233 11.35 3.85 16.04
N TYR A 234 12.11 2.85 16.53
CA TYR A 234 11.69 2.02 17.68
C TYR A 234 12.17 2.53 19.03
N LYS A 235 13.00 3.56 19.08
CA LYS A 235 13.52 4.17 20.30
C LYS A 235 13.47 5.69 20.19
N GLY A 236 13.27 6.36 21.30
CA GLY A 236 13.24 7.83 21.34
C GLY A 236 11.89 8.46 20.97
N PRO A 237 11.88 9.67 20.36
CA PRO A 237 10.67 10.49 20.25
C PRO A 237 9.54 9.87 19.40
N ILE A 238 9.87 9.08 18.37
CA ILE A 238 8.84 8.42 17.53
C ILE A 238 8.16 7.29 18.32
N ALA A 239 8.92 6.47 19.01
CA ALA A 239 8.41 5.37 19.83
C ALA A 239 7.59 5.85 21.02
#